data_f097203beb339f2c9ce40dbd7373be6f
#
_entry.id   f097203beb339f2c9ce40dbd7373be6f
#
_cell.length_a   1.000
_cell.length_b   1.000
_cell.length_c   1.000
_cell.angle_alpha   90.00
_cell.angle_beta   90.00
_cell.angle_gamma   90.00
#
_symmetry.space_group_name_H-M   'P 1'
#
loop_
_entity.id
_entity.type
_entity.pdbx_description
1 polymer ?
#
loop_
_entity_poly.entity_id
_entity_poly.type
_entity_poly.pdbx_seq_one_letter_code
_entity_poly.pdbx_strand_id
1 'polypeptide(L)'
;MIINRKQNAKRNIITGTIFKLYQIIIPFFMRTLMIYQMGTEYAGLNNLFTSIFQMLNLAELGIGAALTVSMYKPIAEDNRKEICALLNAYKKYFSIIGWIVFTLGLLCIPFLRFLVKGSIPGNLNMTVLYLMYLINTVLSYWLFSYRKSLIYAHQRNDVINVSMLITFTFQFVMQAYVLIFLKNYYLYLLASILGQIVLNLMCAVVSQKMYPDYTPVGELEKETIDDIIKKVKGLVTNKVGGTILRSSDSIIISSFLGLSVLAIYQNYYFIISAIMSIFAIIYESCIAGIGNSLIVESQEKNYIDFCDITTIIGWFLAISCACFITLFQPFMIIWVGSDNLMSISFVIFMIVHFFLYEIDQLIGLYKDAAGIWYADRFRPLITAMINIVLNIILVNWFGLYGVLAATIVSVLLVDLPWLLYNVFQNIFKFESAGKYVWKLISLCVIAFVASYLSYFACSYVNIGNFKVISLVINLVISVVISILVILLFNIRNKKFKYILKVLTSVLVKR
;
A
#
# COMPACT_ATOMS: atom_id res chain seq x y z
N MET A 1 1.82 8.19 -33.83
CA MET A 1 2.03 9.31 -32.85
C MET A 1 3.32 9.10 -32.08
N ILE A 2 4.33 10.02 -32.18
CA ILE A 2 5.62 9.84 -31.49
C ILE A 2 5.44 10.21 -30.02
N ILE A 3 5.54 9.22 -29.13
CA ILE A 3 5.48 9.44 -27.66
C ILE A 3 6.79 10.07 -27.21
N ASN A 4 6.75 11.29 -26.71
CA ASN A 4 7.92 11.94 -26.09
C ASN A 4 8.19 11.38 -24.70
N ARG A 5 8.85 10.20 -24.63
CA ARG A 5 9.08 9.42 -23.42
C ARG A 5 9.77 10.21 -22.31
N LYS A 6 10.79 11.02 -22.65
CA LYS A 6 11.53 11.80 -21.64
C LYS A 6 10.66 12.88 -20.98
N GLN A 7 9.86 13.59 -21.78
CA GLN A 7 8.97 14.63 -21.28
C GLN A 7 7.83 14.05 -20.45
N ASN A 8 7.22 12.94 -20.91
CA ASN A 8 6.19 12.25 -20.16
C ASN A 8 6.73 11.70 -18.83
N ALA A 9 7.93 11.09 -18.83
CA ALA A 9 8.57 10.61 -17.61
C ALA A 9 8.78 11.74 -16.59
N LYS A 10 9.32 12.90 -17.02
CA LYS A 10 9.51 14.06 -16.13
C LYS A 10 8.18 14.55 -15.52
N ARG A 11 7.13 14.68 -16.34
CA ARG A 11 5.79 15.11 -15.88
C ARG A 11 5.19 14.11 -14.93
N ASN A 12 5.27 12.81 -15.26
CA ASN A 12 4.76 11.73 -14.43
C ASN A 12 5.45 11.68 -13.05
N ILE A 13 6.77 11.87 -12.99
CA ILE A 13 7.52 11.91 -11.73
C ILE A 13 7.03 13.08 -10.86
N ILE A 14 6.99 14.29 -11.43
CA ILE A 14 6.60 15.50 -10.67
C ILE A 14 5.15 15.36 -10.15
N THR A 15 4.20 15.08 -11.05
CA THR A 15 2.79 14.99 -10.66
C THR A 15 2.50 13.79 -9.76
N GLY A 16 3.21 12.66 -9.99
CA GLY A 16 3.12 11.47 -9.16
C GLY A 16 3.61 11.72 -7.73
N THR A 17 4.75 12.41 -7.56
CA THR A 17 5.28 12.78 -6.25
C THR A 17 4.32 13.71 -5.50
N ILE A 18 3.83 14.76 -6.17
CA ILE A 18 2.84 15.69 -5.58
C ILE A 18 1.58 14.92 -5.16
N PHE A 19 1.07 14.05 -6.02
CA PHE A 19 -0.13 13.27 -5.72
C PHE A 19 0.08 12.28 -4.57
N LYS A 20 1.25 11.64 -4.47
CA LYS A 20 1.59 10.75 -3.34
C LYS A 20 1.63 11.52 -2.01
N LEU A 21 2.26 12.68 -1.98
CA LEU A 21 2.27 13.55 -0.79
C LEU A 21 0.85 13.98 -0.41
N TYR A 22 0.06 14.35 -1.40
CA TYR A 22 -1.36 14.69 -1.21
C TYR A 22 -2.15 13.53 -0.58
N GLN A 23 -1.95 12.30 -1.07
CA GLN A 23 -2.60 11.10 -0.55
C GLN A 23 -2.22 10.73 0.88
N ILE A 24 -1.10 11.23 1.40
CA ILE A 24 -0.70 11.04 2.81
C ILE A 24 -1.30 12.18 3.67
N ILE A 25 -1.11 13.42 3.23
CA ILE A 25 -1.43 14.61 4.04
C ILE A 25 -2.95 14.81 4.18
N ILE A 26 -3.69 14.81 3.08
CA ILE A 26 -5.11 15.14 3.12
C ILE A 26 -5.96 14.10 3.84
N PRO A 27 -5.80 12.77 3.59
CA PRO A 27 -6.52 11.77 4.39
C PRO A 27 -6.19 11.82 5.88
N PHE A 28 -4.98 12.23 6.27
CA PHE A 28 -4.65 12.49 7.67
C PHE A 28 -5.54 13.57 8.29
N PHE A 29 -5.66 14.73 7.62
CA PHE A 29 -6.54 15.81 8.07
C PHE A 29 -8.02 15.41 8.08
N MET A 30 -8.48 14.70 7.05
CA MET A 30 -9.86 14.23 6.97
C MET A 30 -10.21 13.21 8.05
N ARG A 31 -9.27 12.31 8.35
CA ARG A 31 -9.41 11.36 9.45
C ARG A 31 -9.46 12.06 10.80
N THR A 32 -8.58 13.02 11.01
CA THR A 32 -8.56 13.85 12.20
C THR A 32 -9.90 14.56 12.37
N LEU A 33 -10.38 15.21 11.32
CA LEU A 33 -11.66 15.91 11.33
C LEU A 33 -12.83 14.98 11.65
N MET A 34 -12.86 13.78 11.06
CA MET A 34 -13.88 12.77 11.34
C MET A 34 -13.88 12.34 12.81
N ILE A 35 -12.70 12.05 13.39
CA ILE A 35 -12.57 11.63 14.80
C ILE A 35 -13.08 12.75 15.73
N TYR A 36 -12.67 13.99 15.49
CA TYR A 36 -13.07 15.12 16.36
C TYR A 36 -14.53 15.55 16.21
N GLN A 37 -15.12 15.44 15.01
CA GLN A 37 -16.48 15.92 14.77
C GLN A 37 -17.55 14.85 14.96
N MET A 38 -17.23 13.58 14.70
CA MET A 38 -18.20 12.49 14.75
C MET A 38 -17.85 11.39 15.76
N GLY A 39 -16.57 11.23 16.07
CA GLY A 39 -16.09 10.21 17.00
C GLY A 39 -15.29 9.09 16.33
N THR A 40 -14.58 8.32 17.17
CA THR A 40 -13.69 7.24 16.74
C THR A 40 -14.44 6.10 16.06
N GLU A 41 -15.66 5.80 16.47
CA GLU A 41 -16.47 4.70 15.92
C GLU A 41 -16.81 4.90 14.44
N TYR A 42 -17.06 6.14 14.01
CA TYR A 42 -17.29 6.48 12.59
C TYR A 42 -16.03 6.25 11.75
N ALA A 43 -14.86 6.58 12.30
CA ALA A 43 -13.58 6.28 11.64
C ALA A 43 -13.34 4.76 11.55
N GLY A 44 -13.72 3.99 12.59
CA GLY A 44 -13.70 2.54 12.58
C GLY A 44 -14.62 1.94 11.52
N LEU A 45 -15.85 2.46 11.41
CA LEU A 45 -16.83 2.03 10.42
C LEU A 45 -16.36 2.31 8.98
N ASN A 46 -15.77 3.48 8.75
CA ASN A 46 -15.17 3.83 7.46
C ASN A 46 -14.04 2.87 7.07
N ASN A 47 -13.16 2.52 8.02
CA ASN A 47 -12.09 1.56 7.78
C ASN A 47 -12.59 0.15 7.49
N LEU A 48 -13.59 -0.31 8.24
CA LEU A 48 -14.21 -1.62 8.02
C LEU A 48 -14.75 -1.74 6.60
N PHE A 49 -15.60 -0.80 6.19
CA PHE A 49 -16.18 -0.84 4.84
C PHE A 49 -15.11 -0.70 3.76
N THR A 50 -14.13 0.18 3.94
CA THR A 50 -12.99 0.29 3.01
C THR A 50 -12.27 -1.06 2.86
N SER A 51 -12.01 -1.78 3.96
CA SER A 51 -11.35 -3.09 3.92
C SER A 51 -12.20 -4.16 3.25
N ILE A 52 -13.52 -4.19 3.50
CA ILE A 52 -14.45 -5.12 2.82
C ILE A 52 -14.42 -4.87 1.31
N PHE A 53 -14.54 -3.61 0.88
CA PHE A 53 -14.56 -3.28 -0.54
C PHE A 53 -13.19 -3.43 -1.22
N GLN A 54 -12.08 -3.30 -0.50
CA GLN A 54 -10.77 -3.71 -1.01
C GLN A 54 -10.71 -5.21 -1.32
N MET A 55 -11.33 -6.06 -0.48
CA MET A 55 -11.44 -7.49 -0.78
C MET A 55 -12.36 -7.77 -1.96
N LEU A 56 -13.50 -7.09 -2.07
CA LEU A 56 -14.42 -7.25 -3.22
C LEU A 56 -13.81 -6.77 -4.53
N ASN A 57 -12.94 -5.75 -4.50
CA ASN A 57 -12.20 -5.26 -5.67
C ASN A 57 -11.21 -6.29 -6.24
N LEU A 58 -11.00 -7.42 -5.57
CA LEU A 58 -10.27 -8.56 -6.14
C LEU A 58 -10.86 -9.05 -7.47
N ALA A 59 -12.11 -8.79 -7.76
CA ALA A 59 -12.73 -9.13 -9.03
C ALA A 59 -12.02 -8.48 -10.25
N GLU A 60 -11.30 -7.37 -10.06
CA GLU A 60 -10.50 -6.72 -11.12
C GLU A 60 -9.20 -7.49 -11.45
N LEU A 61 -8.58 -8.13 -10.48
CA LEU A 61 -7.45 -9.09 -10.51
C LEU A 61 -6.38 -8.87 -11.60
N GLY A 62 -6.04 -7.61 -11.89
CA GLY A 62 -5.00 -7.30 -12.88
C GLY A 62 -5.47 -7.30 -14.34
N ILE A 63 -6.76 -7.51 -14.61
CA ILE A 63 -7.33 -7.42 -15.96
C ILE A 63 -7.06 -6.03 -16.56
N GLY A 64 -7.26 -4.97 -15.79
CA GLY A 64 -6.98 -3.60 -16.21
C GLY A 64 -5.51 -3.38 -16.58
N ALA A 65 -4.57 -3.91 -15.78
CA ALA A 65 -3.15 -3.83 -16.08
C ALA A 65 -2.77 -4.64 -17.33
N ALA A 66 -3.27 -5.86 -17.46
CA ALA A 66 -3.01 -6.71 -18.62
C ALA A 66 -3.51 -6.08 -19.94
N LEU A 67 -4.72 -5.53 -19.93
CA LEU A 67 -5.29 -4.83 -21.10
C LEU A 67 -4.49 -3.55 -21.42
N THR A 68 -4.08 -2.78 -20.42
CA THR A 68 -3.28 -1.57 -20.63
C THR A 68 -1.91 -1.90 -21.24
N VAL A 69 -1.24 -2.95 -20.77
CA VAL A 69 0.04 -3.42 -21.33
C VAL A 69 -0.15 -3.91 -22.78
N SER A 70 -1.26 -4.58 -23.07
CA SER A 70 -1.56 -5.05 -24.44
C SER A 70 -1.80 -3.91 -25.42
N MET A 71 -2.13 -2.69 -24.96
CA MET A 71 -2.25 -1.50 -25.81
C MET A 71 -0.90 -0.91 -26.25
N TYR A 72 0.22 -1.21 -25.57
CA TYR A 72 1.51 -0.56 -25.86
C TYR A 72 2.03 -0.84 -27.27
N LYS A 73 1.91 -2.10 -27.75
CA LYS A 73 2.35 -2.48 -29.09
C LYS A 73 1.47 -1.84 -30.18
N PRO A 74 0.13 -1.97 -30.15
CA PRO A 74 -0.74 -1.29 -31.11
C PRO A 74 -0.58 0.23 -31.15
N ILE A 75 -0.32 0.87 -29.99
CA ILE A 75 -0.06 2.32 -29.95
C ILE A 75 1.30 2.66 -30.64
N ALA A 76 2.32 1.82 -30.45
CA ALA A 76 3.62 2.04 -31.11
C ALA A 76 3.55 1.84 -32.63
N GLU A 77 2.71 0.91 -33.09
CA GLU A 77 2.47 0.58 -34.49
C GLU A 77 1.38 1.44 -35.15
N ASP A 78 0.77 2.37 -34.42
CA ASP A 78 -0.37 3.22 -34.83
C ASP A 78 -1.58 2.41 -35.34
N ASN A 79 -1.76 1.17 -34.81
CA ASN A 79 -2.84 0.26 -35.17
C ASN A 79 -4.15 0.65 -34.49
N ARG A 80 -4.86 1.61 -35.10
CA ARG A 80 -6.10 2.17 -34.58
C ARG A 80 -7.20 1.13 -34.38
N LYS A 81 -7.30 0.14 -35.26
CA LYS A 81 -8.37 -0.90 -35.19
C LYS A 81 -8.17 -1.72 -33.89
N GLU A 82 -6.97 -2.16 -33.62
CA GLU A 82 -6.66 -2.98 -32.47
C GLU A 82 -6.80 -2.20 -31.15
N ILE A 83 -6.39 -0.91 -31.12
CA ILE A 83 -6.61 -0.05 -29.95
C ILE A 83 -8.11 0.10 -29.65
N CYS A 84 -8.95 0.33 -30.68
CA CYS A 84 -10.40 0.42 -30.52
C CYS A 84 -11.01 -0.91 -30.01
N ALA A 85 -10.54 -2.05 -30.52
CA ALA A 85 -10.98 -3.37 -30.07
C ALA A 85 -10.57 -3.66 -28.62
N LEU A 86 -9.33 -3.28 -28.20
CA LEU A 86 -8.87 -3.37 -26.81
C LEU A 86 -9.69 -2.49 -25.87
N LEU A 87 -10.05 -1.27 -26.30
CA LEU A 87 -10.94 -0.40 -25.53
C LEU A 87 -12.34 -0.99 -25.36
N ASN A 88 -12.87 -1.63 -26.40
CA ASN A 88 -14.16 -2.31 -26.35
C ASN A 88 -14.11 -3.52 -25.41
N ALA A 89 -13.04 -4.32 -25.49
CA ALA A 89 -12.81 -5.42 -24.57
C ALA A 89 -12.71 -4.92 -23.12
N TYR A 90 -11.96 -3.83 -22.87
CA TYR A 90 -11.86 -3.21 -21.54
C TYR A 90 -13.25 -2.80 -21.03
N LYS A 91 -14.04 -2.12 -21.85
CA LYS A 91 -15.41 -1.72 -21.50
C LYS A 91 -16.30 -2.91 -21.14
N LYS A 92 -16.27 -3.99 -21.96
CA LYS A 92 -17.04 -5.23 -21.73
C LYS A 92 -16.61 -5.91 -20.42
N TYR A 93 -15.29 -6.15 -20.23
CA TYR A 93 -14.79 -6.83 -19.04
C TYR A 93 -15.05 -6.04 -17.75
N PHE A 94 -14.84 -4.72 -17.75
CA PHE A 94 -15.10 -3.90 -16.57
C PHE A 94 -16.60 -3.80 -16.26
N SER A 95 -17.46 -3.82 -17.25
CA SER A 95 -18.90 -3.94 -17.02
C SER A 95 -19.26 -5.27 -16.32
N ILE A 96 -18.68 -6.39 -16.80
CA ILE A 96 -18.91 -7.71 -16.19
C ILE A 96 -18.35 -7.73 -14.75
N ILE A 97 -17.14 -7.22 -14.52
CA ILE A 97 -16.55 -7.13 -13.19
C ILE A 97 -17.44 -6.31 -12.25
N GLY A 98 -17.95 -5.17 -12.72
CA GLY A 98 -18.90 -4.36 -11.95
C GLY A 98 -20.14 -5.13 -11.53
N TRP A 99 -20.72 -5.94 -12.42
CA TRP A 99 -21.84 -6.81 -12.09
C TRP A 99 -21.47 -7.93 -11.10
N ILE A 100 -20.29 -8.54 -11.24
CA ILE A 100 -19.78 -9.54 -10.30
C ILE A 100 -19.61 -8.92 -8.91
N VAL A 101 -18.96 -7.76 -8.81
CA VAL A 101 -18.76 -7.05 -7.53
C VAL A 101 -20.10 -6.64 -6.92
N PHE A 102 -21.04 -6.16 -7.73
CA PHE A 102 -22.38 -5.80 -7.28
C PHE A 102 -23.11 -7.00 -6.70
N THR A 103 -23.16 -8.12 -7.44
CA THR A 103 -23.84 -9.33 -7.00
C THR A 103 -23.20 -9.94 -5.76
N LEU A 104 -21.87 -10.08 -5.73
CA LEU A 104 -21.14 -10.55 -4.54
C LEU A 104 -21.35 -9.63 -3.36
N GLY A 105 -21.34 -8.30 -3.61
CA GLY A 105 -21.64 -7.31 -2.59
C GLY A 105 -23.06 -7.47 -2.00
N LEU A 106 -24.08 -7.70 -2.82
CA LEU A 106 -25.43 -7.96 -2.33
C LEU A 106 -25.52 -9.25 -1.52
N LEU A 107 -24.80 -10.30 -1.92
CA LEU A 107 -24.73 -11.56 -1.17
C LEU A 107 -24.05 -11.42 0.20
N CYS A 108 -23.22 -10.40 0.41
CA CYS A 108 -22.62 -10.12 1.71
C CYS A 108 -23.57 -9.45 2.71
N ILE A 109 -24.70 -8.86 2.26
CA ILE A 109 -25.62 -8.11 3.14
C ILE A 109 -26.12 -8.93 4.35
N PRO A 110 -26.55 -10.21 4.23
CA PRO A 110 -26.97 -10.99 5.39
C PRO A 110 -25.90 -11.18 6.45
N PHE A 111 -24.63 -11.14 6.03
CA PHE A 111 -23.46 -11.37 6.87
C PHE A 111 -22.96 -10.10 7.57
N LEU A 112 -23.47 -8.91 7.23
CA LEU A 112 -23.03 -7.64 7.81
C LEU A 112 -23.12 -7.62 9.34
N ARG A 113 -24.12 -8.30 9.92
CA ARG A 113 -24.31 -8.38 11.38
C ARG A 113 -23.13 -9.05 12.10
N PHE A 114 -22.41 -9.94 11.41
CA PHE A 114 -21.25 -10.64 11.98
C PHE A 114 -19.94 -9.83 11.86
N LEU A 115 -19.96 -8.75 11.07
CA LEU A 115 -18.76 -7.93 10.80
C LEU A 115 -18.53 -6.83 11.83
N VAL A 116 -19.51 -6.55 12.70
CA VAL A 116 -19.42 -5.52 13.74
C VAL A 116 -19.84 -6.10 15.08
N LYS A 117 -18.93 -6.10 16.04
CA LYS A 117 -19.23 -6.41 17.44
C LYS A 117 -19.71 -5.15 18.15
N GLY A 118 -20.87 -5.19 18.75
CA GLY A 118 -21.46 -4.07 19.48
C GLY A 118 -22.44 -3.24 18.65
N SER A 119 -22.75 -2.04 19.12
CA SER A 119 -23.68 -1.11 18.47
C SER A 119 -23.01 -0.29 17.38
N ILE A 120 -23.77 0.06 16.36
CA ILE A 120 -23.35 1.02 15.33
C ILE A 120 -23.57 2.43 15.88
N PRO A 121 -22.67 3.38 15.65
CA PRO A 121 -22.78 4.74 16.16
C PRO A 121 -24.04 5.42 15.59
N GLY A 122 -24.77 6.12 16.44
CA GLY A 122 -25.88 7.02 16.13
C GLY A 122 -26.91 6.41 15.21
N ASN A 123 -27.90 5.77 15.45
CA ASN A 123 -29.05 5.27 14.67
C ASN A 123 -28.81 5.06 13.14
N LEU A 124 -27.55 4.76 12.75
CA LEU A 124 -27.20 4.53 11.36
C LEU A 124 -27.73 3.17 10.88
N ASN A 125 -28.25 3.12 9.66
CA ASN A 125 -28.63 1.87 9.02
C ASN A 125 -27.41 1.27 8.29
N MET A 126 -26.86 0.18 8.84
CA MET A 126 -25.67 -0.49 8.31
C MET A 126 -25.85 -0.94 6.84
N THR A 127 -27.04 -1.42 6.49
CA THR A 127 -27.33 -1.88 5.13
C THR A 127 -27.30 -0.70 4.15
N VAL A 128 -27.86 0.45 4.52
CA VAL A 128 -27.83 1.66 3.68
C VAL A 128 -26.39 2.14 3.48
N LEU A 129 -25.61 2.20 4.55
CA LEU A 129 -24.20 2.58 4.46
C LEU A 129 -23.42 1.62 3.55
N TYR A 130 -23.58 0.34 3.77
CA TYR A 130 -22.95 -0.70 2.95
C TYR A 130 -23.30 -0.55 1.47
N LEU A 131 -24.59 -0.32 1.14
CA LEU A 131 -25.03 -0.09 -0.23
C LEU A 131 -24.43 1.18 -0.83
N MET A 132 -24.26 2.24 -0.06
CA MET A 132 -23.57 3.45 -0.54
C MET A 132 -22.11 3.17 -0.90
N TYR A 133 -21.39 2.41 -0.09
CA TYR A 133 -20.03 1.98 -0.41
C TYR A 133 -20.01 1.05 -1.63
N LEU A 134 -20.97 0.11 -1.72
CA LEU A 134 -21.09 -0.79 -2.87
C LEU A 134 -21.31 0.00 -4.16
N ILE A 135 -22.25 0.94 -4.15
CA ILE A 135 -22.54 1.81 -5.30
C ILE A 135 -21.30 2.60 -5.70
N ASN A 136 -20.60 3.22 -4.73
CA ASN A 136 -19.38 3.96 -4.98
C ASN A 136 -18.31 3.09 -5.67
N THR A 137 -18.15 1.85 -5.20
CA THR A 137 -17.21 0.89 -5.78
C THR A 137 -17.61 0.46 -7.19
N VAL A 138 -18.87 0.09 -7.40
CA VAL A 138 -19.36 -0.36 -8.70
C VAL A 138 -19.33 0.74 -9.76
N LEU A 139 -19.61 1.99 -9.38
CA LEU A 139 -19.49 3.15 -10.27
C LEU A 139 -18.05 3.33 -10.79
N SER A 140 -17.04 2.93 -10.04
CA SER A 140 -15.64 2.99 -10.50
C SER A 140 -15.39 2.07 -11.70
N TYR A 141 -16.17 1.00 -11.85
CA TYR A 141 -16.11 0.06 -12.99
C TYR A 141 -17.00 0.46 -14.14
N TRP A 142 -18.24 0.87 -13.88
CA TRP A 142 -19.24 1.12 -14.92
C TRP A 142 -19.06 2.47 -15.63
N LEU A 143 -18.63 3.51 -14.90
CA LEU A 143 -18.52 4.85 -15.46
C LEU A 143 -17.18 5.07 -16.18
N PHE A 144 -17.14 4.75 -17.48
CA PHE A 144 -16.06 5.13 -18.41
C PHE A 144 -14.63 4.73 -17.98
N SER A 145 -14.45 3.70 -17.14
CA SER A 145 -13.13 3.23 -16.66
C SER A 145 -12.14 2.93 -17.81
N TYR A 146 -12.65 2.44 -18.95
CA TYR A 146 -11.87 2.18 -20.16
C TYR A 146 -11.18 3.44 -20.75
N ARG A 147 -11.74 4.61 -20.54
CA ARG A 147 -11.13 5.87 -20.98
C ARG A 147 -9.87 6.22 -20.22
N LYS A 148 -9.84 5.88 -18.93
CA LYS A 148 -8.68 6.07 -18.08
C LYS A 148 -7.51 5.17 -18.51
N SER A 149 -7.79 3.92 -18.93
CA SER A 149 -6.77 3.00 -19.41
C SER A 149 -6.05 3.49 -20.67
N LEU A 150 -6.75 4.19 -21.55
CA LEU A 150 -6.17 4.79 -22.75
C LEU A 150 -5.12 5.86 -22.41
N ILE A 151 -5.40 6.69 -21.40
CA ILE A 151 -4.45 7.70 -20.92
C ILE A 151 -3.20 7.01 -20.31
N TYR A 152 -3.40 5.94 -19.52
CA TYR A 152 -2.30 5.14 -18.98
C TYR A 152 -1.45 4.51 -20.08
N ALA A 153 -2.09 3.92 -21.09
CA ALA A 153 -1.40 3.26 -22.21
C ALA A 153 -0.53 4.23 -23.03
N HIS A 154 -0.93 5.50 -23.13
CA HIS A 154 -0.12 6.56 -23.74
C HIS A 154 0.93 7.18 -22.80
N GLN A 155 1.17 6.57 -21.63
CA GLN A 155 2.15 7.04 -20.63
C GLN A 155 1.88 8.48 -20.13
N ARG A 156 0.60 8.89 -20.08
CA ARG A 156 0.17 10.21 -19.62
C ARG A 156 -0.44 10.15 -18.21
N ASN A 157 0.27 9.48 -17.28
CA ASN A 157 -0.14 9.39 -15.89
C ASN A 157 -0.24 10.76 -15.20
N ASP A 158 0.53 11.75 -15.71
CA ASP A 158 0.43 13.15 -15.31
C ASP A 158 -1.00 13.69 -15.38
N VAL A 159 -1.71 13.39 -16.45
CA VAL A 159 -3.10 13.83 -16.67
C VAL A 159 -4.05 13.20 -15.63
N ILE A 160 -3.86 11.91 -15.36
CA ILE A 160 -4.67 11.19 -14.36
C ILE A 160 -4.39 11.72 -12.96
N ASN A 161 -3.12 11.92 -12.60
CA ASN A 161 -2.73 12.45 -11.29
C ASN A 161 -3.33 13.84 -11.06
N VAL A 162 -3.28 14.73 -12.05
CA VAL A 162 -3.88 16.07 -11.97
C VAL A 162 -5.41 15.96 -11.86
N SER A 163 -6.06 15.09 -12.64
CA SER A 163 -7.51 14.86 -12.54
C SER A 163 -7.91 14.38 -11.14
N MET A 164 -7.12 13.45 -10.57
CA MET A 164 -7.33 12.97 -9.20
C MET A 164 -7.12 14.07 -8.16
N LEU A 165 -6.08 14.90 -8.31
CA LEU A 165 -5.84 16.02 -7.39
C LEU A 165 -7.05 16.96 -7.36
N ILE A 166 -7.57 17.36 -8.51
CA ILE A 166 -8.70 18.28 -8.63
C ILE A 166 -9.96 17.65 -8.01
N THR A 167 -10.29 16.43 -8.43
CA THR A 167 -11.55 15.78 -8.01
C THR A 167 -11.53 15.38 -6.54
N PHE A 168 -10.41 14.90 -6.02
CA PHE A 168 -10.28 14.58 -4.59
C PHE A 168 -10.28 15.83 -3.72
N THR A 169 -9.68 16.93 -4.19
CA THR A 169 -9.78 18.22 -3.47
C THR A 169 -11.24 18.66 -3.38
N PHE A 170 -11.99 18.62 -4.48
CA PHE A 170 -13.42 18.90 -4.48
C PHE A 170 -14.19 17.99 -3.51
N GLN A 171 -13.96 16.69 -3.57
CA GLN A 171 -14.57 15.71 -2.67
C GLN A 171 -14.25 16.02 -1.20
N PHE A 172 -12.97 16.22 -0.86
CA PHE A 172 -12.56 16.46 0.51
C PHE A 172 -13.07 17.80 1.08
N VAL A 173 -13.18 18.83 0.24
CA VAL A 173 -13.81 20.10 0.65
C VAL A 173 -15.29 19.88 0.98
N MET A 174 -16.04 19.14 0.14
CA MET A 174 -17.43 18.78 0.43
C MET A 174 -17.54 17.93 1.70
N GLN A 175 -16.69 16.93 1.86
CA GLN A 175 -16.66 16.08 3.05
C GLN A 175 -16.33 16.89 4.32
N ALA A 176 -15.35 17.79 4.26
CA ALA A 176 -15.01 18.67 5.38
C ALA A 176 -16.19 19.57 5.76
N TYR A 177 -16.87 20.17 4.78
CA TYR A 177 -18.08 20.95 5.02
C TYR A 177 -19.16 20.12 5.72
N VAL A 178 -19.42 18.90 5.24
CA VAL A 178 -20.39 17.99 5.86
C VAL A 178 -20.00 17.62 7.29
N LEU A 179 -18.73 17.32 7.55
CA LEU A 179 -18.26 16.95 8.89
C LEU A 179 -18.37 18.10 9.89
N ILE A 180 -18.03 19.34 9.47
CA ILE A 180 -18.00 20.50 10.36
C ILE A 180 -19.43 21.02 10.64
N PHE A 181 -20.24 21.17 9.60
CA PHE A 181 -21.51 21.89 9.71
C PHE A 181 -22.72 20.97 9.81
N LEU A 182 -22.74 19.83 9.09
CA LEU A 182 -23.92 18.97 8.99
C LEU A 182 -23.84 17.75 9.91
N LYS A 183 -22.63 17.29 10.26
CA LYS A 183 -22.37 16.12 11.10
C LYS A 183 -23.18 14.88 10.69
N ASN A 184 -23.31 14.65 9.39
CA ASN A 184 -24.12 13.59 8.80
C ASN A 184 -23.26 12.64 7.97
N TYR A 185 -23.17 11.38 8.42
CA TYR A 185 -22.32 10.38 7.79
C TYR A 185 -22.83 9.94 6.40
N TYR A 186 -24.15 9.94 6.17
CA TYR A 186 -24.70 9.63 4.84
C TYR A 186 -24.29 10.68 3.81
N LEU A 187 -24.35 11.96 4.16
CA LEU A 187 -23.91 13.04 3.28
C LEU A 187 -22.40 13.02 3.04
N TYR A 188 -21.61 12.59 4.04
CA TYR A 188 -20.17 12.36 3.87
C TYR A 188 -19.91 11.30 2.81
N LEU A 189 -20.64 10.17 2.82
CA LEU A 189 -20.52 9.12 1.81
C LEU A 189 -21.06 9.56 0.45
N LEU A 190 -22.14 10.35 0.41
CA LEU A 190 -22.66 10.91 -0.82
C LEU A 190 -21.62 11.80 -1.51
N ALA A 191 -20.86 12.59 -0.77
CA ALA A 191 -19.73 13.36 -1.31
C ALA A 191 -18.65 12.46 -1.94
N SER A 192 -18.39 11.27 -1.38
CA SER A 192 -17.49 10.28 -1.99
C SER A 192 -18.02 9.76 -3.33
N ILE A 193 -19.31 9.44 -3.38
CA ILE A 193 -19.98 8.97 -4.61
C ILE A 193 -19.92 10.05 -5.70
N LEU A 194 -20.22 11.29 -5.36
CA LEU A 194 -20.14 12.42 -6.28
C LEU A 194 -18.69 12.64 -6.74
N GLY A 195 -17.71 12.56 -5.84
CA GLY A 195 -16.29 12.62 -6.19
C GLY A 195 -15.88 11.55 -7.21
N GLN A 196 -16.34 10.31 -7.01
CA GLN A 196 -16.07 9.19 -7.94
C GLN A 196 -16.70 9.44 -9.32
N ILE A 197 -17.94 9.93 -9.37
CA ILE A 197 -18.63 10.27 -10.63
C ILE A 197 -17.86 11.38 -11.35
N VAL A 198 -17.53 12.47 -10.66
CA VAL A 198 -16.78 13.61 -11.24
C VAL A 198 -15.42 13.15 -11.78
N LEU A 199 -14.69 12.30 -11.03
CA LEU A 199 -13.40 11.76 -11.48
C LEU A 199 -13.54 10.99 -12.80
N ASN A 200 -14.50 10.08 -12.87
CA ASN A 200 -14.69 9.24 -14.04
C ASN A 200 -15.13 10.05 -15.26
N LEU A 201 -16.04 11.00 -15.08
CA LEU A 201 -16.47 11.93 -16.14
C LEU A 201 -15.32 12.82 -16.61
N MET A 202 -14.54 13.38 -15.67
CA MET A 202 -13.38 14.21 -16.02
C MET A 202 -12.36 13.42 -16.82
N CYS A 203 -11.99 12.20 -16.38
CA CYS A 203 -11.09 11.33 -17.13
C CYS A 203 -11.66 10.96 -18.51
N ALA A 204 -12.98 10.74 -18.63
CA ALA A 204 -13.63 10.44 -19.91
C ALA A 204 -13.56 11.63 -20.87
N VAL A 205 -13.90 12.84 -20.41
CA VAL A 205 -13.87 14.07 -21.24
C VAL A 205 -12.44 14.39 -21.67
N VAL A 206 -11.48 14.33 -20.74
CA VAL A 206 -10.07 14.59 -21.06
C VAL A 206 -9.53 13.56 -22.02
N SER A 207 -9.81 12.26 -21.80
CA SER A 207 -9.41 11.18 -22.73
C SER A 207 -9.99 11.39 -24.13
N GLN A 208 -11.25 11.79 -24.23
CA GLN A 208 -11.90 12.00 -25.52
C GLN A 208 -11.35 13.24 -26.25
N LYS A 209 -11.00 14.31 -25.53
CA LYS A 209 -10.34 15.48 -26.11
C LYS A 209 -8.92 15.19 -26.58
N MET A 210 -8.16 14.38 -25.83
CA MET A 210 -6.80 14.03 -26.19
C MET A 210 -6.72 12.99 -27.32
N TYR A 211 -7.69 12.08 -27.36
CA TYR A 211 -7.72 10.91 -28.25
C TYR A 211 -9.10 10.73 -28.88
N PRO A 212 -9.57 11.68 -29.71
CA PRO A 212 -10.92 11.67 -30.27
C PRO A 212 -11.18 10.47 -31.19
N ASP A 213 -10.13 9.99 -31.84
CA ASP A 213 -10.20 8.91 -32.84
C ASP A 213 -10.39 7.52 -32.25
N TYR A 214 -10.13 7.31 -30.97
CA TYR A 214 -10.23 6.00 -30.34
C TYR A 214 -11.59 5.81 -29.68
N THR A 215 -12.42 5.01 -30.31
CA THR A 215 -13.76 4.63 -29.85
C THR A 215 -13.80 3.14 -29.45
N PRO A 216 -14.58 2.73 -28.45
CA PRO A 216 -14.66 1.34 -28.02
C PRO A 216 -15.54 0.53 -29.00
N VAL A 217 -14.96 0.13 -30.15
CA VAL A 217 -15.61 -0.63 -31.21
C VAL A 217 -14.68 -1.73 -31.73
N GLY A 218 -15.25 -2.77 -32.36
CA GLY A 218 -14.48 -3.90 -32.88
C GLY A 218 -14.33 -5.05 -31.89
N GLU A 219 -13.77 -6.15 -32.36
CA GLU A 219 -13.49 -7.36 -31.55
C GLU A 219 -12.02 -7.73 -31.66
N LEU A 220 -11.53 -8.35 -30.61
CA LEU A 220 -10.15 -8.84 -30.54
C LEU A 220 -10.05 -10.21 -31.21
N GLU A 221 -8.93 -10.46 -31.84
CA GLU A 221 -8.56 -11.78 -32.29
C GLU A 221 -8.40 -12.73 -31.08
N LYS A 222 -8.74 -14.01 -31.32
CA LYS A 222 -8.71 -15.04 -30.27
C LYS A 222 -7.33 -15.18 -29.64
N GLU A 223 -6.26 -15.06 -30.41
CA GLU A 223 -4.88 -15.14 -29.96
C GLU A 223 -4.55 -14.03 -28.96
N THR A 224 -4.98 -12.79 -29.24
CA THR A 224 -4.81 -11.64 -28.33
C THR A 224 -5.57 -11.86 -27.01
N ILE A 225 -6.78 -12.43 -27.08
CA ILE A 225 -7.57 -12.74 -25.87
C ILE A 225 -6.84 -13.79 -25.03
N ASP A 226 -6.33 -14.86 -25.64
CA ASP A 226 -5.62 -15.93 -24.95
C ASP A 226 -4.32 -15.41 -24.28
N ASP A 227 -3.60 -14.50 -24.92
CA ASP A 227 -2.42 -13.84 -24.34
C ASP A 227 -2.79 -12.96 -23.13
N ILE A 228 -3.86 -12.20 -23.20
CA ILE A 228 -4.39 -11.39 -22.07
C ILE A 228 -4.76 -12.32 -20.90
N ILE A 229 -5.50 -13.40 -21.16
CA ILE A 229 -5.90 -14.37 -20.13
C ILE A 229 -4.67 -15.00 -19.46
N LYS A 230 -3.63 -15.35 -20.23
CA LYS A 230 -2.38 -15.88 -19.70
C LYS A 230 -1.68 -14.89 -18.76
N LYS A 231 -1.62 -13.62 -19.16
CA LYS A 231 -1.04 -12.54 -18.31
C LYS A 231 -1.85 -12.36 -17.02
N VAL A 232 -3.18 -12.37 -17.11
CA VAL A 232 -4.08 -12.24 -15.95
C VAL A 232 -3.87 -13.42 -14.98
N LYS A 233 -3.87 -14.66 -15.48
CA LYS A 233 -3.66 -15.87 -14.63
C LYS A 233 -2.38 -15.80 -13.81
N GLY A 234 -1.31 -15.21 -14.34
CA GLY A 234 -0.05 -15.05 -13.62
C GLY A 234 -0.09 -14.04 -12.46
N LEU A 235 -1.00 -13.06 -12.53
CA LEU A 235 -1.08 -11.98 -11.55
C LEU A 235 -2.14 -12.20 -10.46
N VAL A 236 -3.17 -13.01 -10.76
CA VAL A 236 -4.35 -13.18 -9.91
C VAL A 236 -4.01 -13.65 -8.50
N THR A 237 -3.31 -14.77 -8.39
CA THR A 237 -3.05 -15.40 -7.08
C THR A 237 -2.22 -14.52 -6.15
N ASN A 238 -1.20 -13.84 -6.68
CA ASN A 238 -0.39 -12.90 -5.92
C ASN A 238 -1.22 -11.72 -5.41
N LYS A 239 -2.05 -11.13 -6.27
CA LYS A 239 -2.92 -10.01 -5.87
C LYS A 239 -4.00 -10.42 -4.88
N VAL A 240 -4.62 -11.58 -5.06
CA VAL A 240 -5.62 -12.12 -4.12
C VAL A 240 -5.01 -12.31 -2.74
N GLY A 241 -3.93 -13.06 -2.63
CA GLY A 241 -3.28 -13.32 -1.36
C GLY A 241 -2.86 -12.05 -0.65
N GLY A 242 -2.15 -11.15 -1.35
CA GLY A 242 -1.69 -9.89 -0.77
C GLY A 242 -2.82 -8.95 -0.34
N THR A 243 -3.97 -8.92 -1.04
CA THR A 243 -5.11 -8.10 -0.64
C THR A 243 -5.85 -8.70 0.55
N ILE A 244 -6.06 -10.01 0.57
CA ILE A 244 -6.66 -10.70 1.72
C ILE A 244 -5.82 -10.46 2.96
N LEU A 245 -4.50 -10.65 2.89
CA LEU A 245 -3.59 -10.45 4.02
C LEU A 245 -3.70 -9.02 4.61
N ARG A 246 -3.80 -8.00 3.75
CA ARG A 246 -3.91 -6.58 4.18
C ARG A 246 -5.29 -6.20 4.72
N SER A 247 -6.35 -6.83 4.24
CA SER A 247 -7.72 -6.42 4.59
C SER A 247 -8.34 -7.26 5.71
N SER A 248 -7.87 -8.49 5.92
CA SER A 248 -8.44 -9.44 6.88
C SER A 248 -8.37 -8.95 8.33
N ASP A 249 -7.25 -8.33 8.72
CA ASP A 249 -7.06 -7.86 10.09
C ASP A 249 -8.14 -6.85 10.50
N SER A 250 -8.47 -5.89 9.63
CA SER A 250 -9.50 -4.89 9.90
C SER A 250 -10.90 -5.53 10.10
N ILE A 251 -11.22 -6.52 9.29
CA ILE A 251 -12.50 -7.23 9.37
C ILE A 251 -12.56 -8.04 10.67
N ILE A 252 -11.49 -8.76 11.01
CA ILE A 252 -11.43 -9.58 12.22
C ILE A 252 -11.46 -8.70 13.48
N ILE A 253 -10.69 -7.60 13.52
CA ILE A 253 -10.73 -6.67 14.65
C ILE A 253 -12.15 -6.13 14.83
N SER A 254 -12.83 -5.71 13.78
CA SER A 254 -14.21 -5.21 13.88
C SER A 254 -15.17 -6.27 14.36
N SER A 255 -15.06 -7.49 13.82
CA SER A 255 -15.98 -8.59 14.13
C SER A 255 -15.83 -9.13 15.55
N PHE A 256 -14.62 -9.14 16.10
CA PHE A 256 -14.32 -9.71 17.41
C PHE A 256 -14.15 -8.67 18.53
N LEU A 257 -13.62 -7.49 18.21
CA LEU A 257 -13.23 -6.48 19.19
C LEU A 257 -14.04 -5.17 19.07
N GLY A 258 -14.69 -4.93 17.93
CA GLY A 258 -15.58 -3.79 17.69
C GLY A 258 -14.91 -2.60 16.99
N LEU A 259 -15.74 -1.60 16.63
CA LEU A 259 -15.34 -0.46 15.79
C LEU A 259 -14.36 0.49 16.48
N SER A 260 -14.51 0.72 17.79
CA SER A 260 -13.61 1.62 18.55
C SER A 260 -12.18 1.08 18.57
N VAL A 261 -12.02 -0.24 18.82
CA VAL A 261 -10.70 -0.89 18.79
C VAL A 261 -10.10 -0.85 17.38
N LEU A 262 -10.92 -1.10 16.36
CA LEU A 262 -10.48 -0.97 14.97
C LEU A 262 -10.02 0.46 14.66
N ALA A 263 -10.73 1.48 15.12
CA ALA A 263 -10.34 2.88 14.89
C ALA A 263 -8.99 3.21 15.52
N ILE A 264 -8.77 2.79 16.79
CA ILE A 264 -7.51 3.02 17.49
C ILE A 264 -6.36 2.29 16.78
N TYR A 265 -6.53 1.00 16.46
CA TYR A 265 -5.56 0.22 15.66
C TYR A 265 -5.20 0.94 14.36
N GLN A 266 -6.19 1.40 13.63
CA GLN A 266 -6.01 2.07 12.36
C GLN A 266 -5.34 3.45 12.47
N ASN A 267 -5.42 4.14 13.61
CA ASN A 267 -4.67 5.36 13.85
C ASN A 267 -3.16 5.09 13.86
N TYR A 268 -2.73 4.05 14.56
CA TYR A 268 -1.32 3.62 14.56
C TYR A 268 -0.88 3.11 13.19
N TYR A 269 -1.71 2.27 12.56
CA TYR A 269 -1.41 1.71 11.24
C TYR A 269 -1.31 2.77 10.15
N PHE A 270 -2.10 3.85 10.24
CA PHE A 270 -2.06 4.97 9.31
C PHE A 270 -0.68 5.63 9.26
N ILE A 271 -0.05 5.84 10.42
CA ILE A 271 1.30 6.43 10.49
C ILE A 271 2.32 5.49 9.87
N ILE A 272 2.26 4.21 10.21
CA ILE A 272 3.14 3.18 9.63
C ILE A 272 2.97 3.10 8.12
N SER A 273 1.74 3.06 7.63
CA SER A 273 1.45 2.96 6.19
C SER A 273 1.93 4.17 5.38
N ALA A 274 1.99 5.36 5.99
CA ALA A 274 2.60 6.53 5.37
C ALA A 274 4.10 6.33 5.13
N ILE A 275 4.83 5.79 6.12
CA ILE A 275 6.26 5.46 5.98
C ILE A 275 6.47 4.29 4.99
N MET A 276 5.66 3.23 5.08
CA MET A 276 5.67 2.13 4.09
C MET A 276 5.49 2.65 2.66
N SER A 277 4.64 3.66 2.46
CA SER A 277 4.44 4.27 1.13
C SER A 277 5.69 4.97 0.60
N ILE A 278 6.55 5.51 1.48
CA ILE A 278 7.84 6.09 1.09
C ILE A 278 8.80 4.98 0.65
N PHE A 279 8.89 3.89 1.40
CA PHE A 279 9.70 2.73 0.99
C PHE A 279 9.22 2.14 -0.34
N ALA A 280 7.90 2.04 -0.55
CA ALA A 280 7.34 1.55 -1.81
C ALA A 280 7.78 2.39 -3.03
N ILE A 281 7.88 3.73 -2.89
CA ILE A 281 8.41 4.60 -3.96
C ILE A 281 9.87 4.24 -4.28
N ILE A 282 10.68 3.98 -3.25
CA ILE A 282 12.08 3.56 -3.43
C ILE A 282 12.14 2.23 -4.18
N TYR A 283 11.37 1.24 -3.75
CA TYR A 283 11.34 -0.09 -4.39
C TYR A 283 10.88 -0.01 -5.85
N GLU A 284 9.77 0.67 -6.13
CA GLU A 284 9.26 0.86 -7.49
C GLU A 284 10.29 1.51 -8.42
N SER A 285 11.08 2.44 -7.91
CA SER A 285 12.14 3.11 -8.69
C SER A 285 13.33 2.20 -9.03
N CYS A 286 13.58 1.17 -8.22
CA CYS A 286 14.70 0.24 -8.39
C CYS A 286 14.39 -0.94 -9.32
N ILE A 287 13.12 -1.32 -9.51
CA ILE A 287 12.70 -2.53 -10.26
C ILE A 287 13.36 -2.60 -11.64
N ALA A 288 13.28 -1.53 -12.43
CA ALA A 288 13.82 -1.54 -13.80
C ALA A 288 15.36 -1.66 -13.83
N GLY A 289 16.04 -0.98 -12.89
CA GLY A 289 17.50 -1.06 -12.77
C GLY A 289 17.97 -2.46 -12.37
N ILE A 290 17.32 -3.05 -11.38
CA ILE A 290 17.62 -4.43 -10.92
C ILE A 290 17.32 -5.42 -12.04
N GLY A 291 16.17 -5.31 -12.72
CA GLY A 291 15.83 -6.20 -13.83
C GLY A 291 16.87 -6.17 -14.95
N ASN A 292 17.37 -4.99 -15.31
CA ASN A 292 18.46 -4.86 -16.28
C ASN A 292 19.78 -5.47 -15.75
N SER A 293 20.14 -5.23 -14.50
CA SER A 293 21.33 -5.78 -13.86
C SER A 293 21.32 -7.32 -13.84
N LEU A 294 20.16 -7.93 -13.55
CA LEU A 294 20.00 -9.39 -13.55
C LEU A 294 20.25 -10.04 -14.92
N ILE A 295 20.09 -9.27 -16.02
CA ILE A 295 20.35 -9.76 -17.39
C ILE A 295 21.80 -9.54 -17.80
N VAL A 296 22.37 -8.37 -17.47
CA VAL A 296 23.67 -7.93 -18.00
C VAL A 296 24.85 -8.33 -17.12
N GLU A 297 24.65 -8.34 -15.80
CA GLU A 297 25.74 -8.54 -14.85
C GLU A 297 25.84 -9.99 -14.37
N SER A 298 27.00 -10.36 -13.79
CA SER A 298 27.21 -11.71 -13.22
C SER A 298 26.31 -11.96 -12.00
N GLN A 299 25.99 -13.22 -11.72
CA GLN A 299 25.21 -13.62 -10.53
C GLN A 299 25.89 -13.18 -9.23
N GLU A 300 27.22 -13.27 -9.15
CA GLU A 300 27.98 -12.84 -7.98
C GLU A 300 27.84 -11.36 -7.73
N LYS A 301 27.94 -10.52 -8.77
CA LYS A 301 27.74 -9.07 -8.66
C LYS A 301 26.32 -8.74 -8.24
N ASN A 302 25.33 -9.37 -8.87
CA ASN A 302 23.90 -9.18 -8.51
C ASN A 302 23.63 -9.55 -7.06
N TYR A 303 24.29 -10.60 -6.52
CA TYR A 303 24.17 -10.98 -5.11
C TYR A 303 24.82 -9.95 -4.17
N ILE A 304 25.97 -9.40 -4.57
CA ILE A 304 26.63 -8.33 -3.83
C ILE A 304 25.71 -7.10 -3.77
N ASP A 305 25.15 -6.68 -4.91
CA ASP A 305 24.25 -5.54 -5.02
C ASP A 305 22.96 -5.77 -4.19
N PHE A 306 22.40 -7.00 -4.22
CA PHE A 306 21.29 -7.40 -3.36
C PHE A 306 21.63 -7.23 -1.87
N CYS A 307 22.78 -7.71 -1.47
CA CYS A 307 23.27 -7.55 -0.10
C CYS A 307 23.48 -6.07 0.28
N ASP A 308 23.99 -5.25 -0.62
CA ASP A 308 24.27 -3.84 -0.36
C ASP A 308 22.98 -3.02 -0.26
N ILE A 309 22.02 -3.25 -1.16
CA ILE A 309 20.66 -2.65 -1.08
C ILE A 309 19.98 -3.07 0.22
N THR A 310 20.06 -4.36 0.60
CA THR A 310 19.52 -4.85 1.87
C THR A 310 20.13 -4.11 3.07
N THR A 311 21.43 -3.83 3.04
CA THR A 311 22.10 -3.10 4.11
C THR A 311 21.61 -1.66 4.21
N ILE A 312 21.51 -0.95 3.07
CA ILE A 312 21.05 0.45 3.01
C ILE A 312 19.60 0.55 3.52
N ILE A 313 18.72 -0.30 3.01
CA ILE A 313 17.31 -0.31 3.43
C ILE A 313 17.22 -0.69 4.93
N GLY A 314 17.99 -1.69 5.38
CA GLY A 314 18.05 -2.07 6.79
C GLY A 314 18.45 -0.92 7.73
N TRP A 315 19.34 -0.02 7.31
CA TRP A 315 19.67 1.18 8.07
C TRP A 315 18.49 2.16 8.18
N PHE A 316 17.79 2.39 7.06
CA PHE A 316 16.57 3.21 7.08
C PHE A 316 15.47 2.59 7.95
N LEU A 317 15.33 1.26 7.93
CA LEU A 317 14.41 0.54 8.80
C LEU A 317 14.79 0.69 10.27
N ALA A 318 16.07 0.59 10.62
CA ALA A 318 16.54 0.79 12.01
C ALA A 318 16.23 2.20 12.52
N ILE A 319 16.46 3.23 11.70
CA ILE A 319 16.10 4.61 12.03
C ILE A 319 14.59 4.76 12.20
N SER A 320 13.80 4.19 11.29
CA SER A 320 12.33 4.25 11.35
C SER A 320 11.79 3.55 12.61
N CYS A 321 12.30 2.37 12.95
CA CYS A 321 11.92 1.65 14.18
C CYS A 321 12.23 2.44 15.45
N ALA A 322 13.42 3.05 15.52
CA ALA A 322 13.80 3.90 16.64
C ALA A 322 12.92 5.16 16.75
N CYS A 323 12.57 5.77 15.62
CA CYS A 323 11.63 6.88 15.59
C CYS A 323 10.21 6.45 16.03
N PHE A 324 9.73 5.30 15.57
CA PHE A 324 8.41 4.82 15.97
C PHE A 324 8.30 4.58 17.47
N ILE A 325 9.27 3.87 18.08
CA ILE A 325 9.20 3.56 19.51
C ILE A 325 9.23 4.80 20.40
N THR A 326 9.91 5.87 19.96
CA THR A 326 10.06 7.11 20.74
C THR A 326 8.96 8.13 20.48
N LEU A 327 8.39 8.15 19.26
CA LEU A 327 7.48 9.22 18.83
C LEU A 327 6.01 8.80 18.84
N PHE A 328 5.67 7.52 18.73
CA PHE A 328 4.28 7.10 18.63
C PHE A 328 3.43 7.60 19.78
N GLN A 329 3.81 7.30 21.02
CA GLN A 329 3.00 7.68 22.19
C GLN A 329 2.87 9.21 22.34
N PRO A 330 3.96 9.99 22.32
CA PRO A 330 3.84 11.45 22.38
C PRO A 330 3.03 12.05 21.23
N PHE A 331 3.18 11.52 20.01
CA PHE A 331 2.41 11.99 18.86
C PHE A 331 0.92 11.66 19.01
N MET A 332 0.58 10.43 19.40
CA MET A 332 -0.81 10.00 19.58
C MET A 332 -1.53 10.80 20.66
N ILE A 333 -0.84 11.15 21.76
CA ILE A 333 -1.39 12.04 22.80
C ILE A 333 -1.78 13.41 22.21
N ILE A 334 -0.95 13.95 21.33
CA ILE A 334 -1.21 15.25 20.70
C ILE A 334 -2.34 15.13 19.65
N TRP A 335 -2.33 14.04 18.89
CA TRP A 335 -3.24 13.88 17.75
C TRP A 335 -4.65 13.46 18.15
N VAL A 336 -4.79 12.40 18.95
CA VAL A 336 -6.10 11.77 19.23
C VAL A 336 -6.43 11.73 20.74
N GLY A 337 -5.58 12.26 21.58
CA GLY A 337 -5.77 12.30 23.04
C GLY A 337 -5.35 11.03 23.76
N SER A 338 -5.26 11.14 25.10
CA SER A 338 -4.81 10.05 25.99
C SER A 338 -5.72 8.82 25.98
N ASP A 339 -7.02 9.01 25.74
CA ASP A 339 -8.03 7.95 25.82
C ASP A 339 -7.95 6.96 24.66
N ASN A 340 -7.25 7.33 23.59
CA ASN A 340 -7.06 6.53 22.37
C ASN A 340 -5.65 5.92 22.29
N LEU A 341 -4.95 5.78 23.42
CA LEU A 341 -3.62 5.19 23.44
C LEU A 341 -3.66 3.67 23.60
N MET A 342 -2.79 3.01 22.87
CA MET A 342 -2.43 1.62 23.10
C MET A 342 -1.19 1.54 24.00
N SER A 343 -0.97 0.38 24.62
CA SER A 343 0.23 0.17 25.44
C SER A 343 1.52 0.19 24.60
N ILE A 344 2.66 0.40 25.26
CA ILE A 344 3.96 0.35 24.60
C ILE A 344 4.25 -1.04 23.98
N SER A 345 3.75 -2.12 24.59
CA SER A 345 3.87 -3.47 24.05
C SER A 345 3.18 -3.58 22.68
N PHE A 346 2.01 -2.95 22.53
CA PHE A 346 1.32 -2.88 21.24
C PHE A 346 2.17 -2.15 20.17
N VAL A 347 2.80 -1.04 20.54
CA VAL A 347 3.71 -0.29 19.64
C VAL A 347 4.86 -1.18 19.20
N ILE A 348 5.44 -1.98 20.09
CA ILE A 348 6.50 -2.94 19.75
C ILE A 348 6.01 -3.96 18.71
N PHE A 349 4.83 -4.55 18.90
CA PHE A 349 4.26 -5.47 17.91
C PHE A 349 4.07 -4.80 16.52
N MET A 350 3.60 -3.56 16.51
CA MET A 350 3.45 -2.79 15.27
C MET A 350 4.79 -2.51 14.58
N ILE A 351 5.85 -2.23 15.35
CA ILE A 351 7.21 -2.02 14.83
C ILE A 351 7.78 -3.32 14.25
N VAL A 352 7.58 -4.44 14.93
CA VAL A 352 8.00 -5.76 14.42
C VAL A 352 7.26 -6.09 13.12
N HIS A 353 5.94 -5.87 13.08
CA HIS A 353 5.15 -6.04 11.86
C HIS A 353 5.69 -5.17 10.71
N PHE A 354 5.95 -3.88 10.96
CA PHE A 354 6.53 -2.96 9.98
C PHE A 354 7.87 -3.47 9.45
N PHE A 355 8.78 -3.86 10.33
CA PHE A 355 10.11 -4.33 9.96
C PHE A 355 10.03 -5.59 9.07
N LEU A 356 9.24 -6.57 9.46
CA LEU A 356 9.06 -7.81 8.69
C LEU A 356 8.40 -7.56 7.34
N TYR A 357 7.40 -6.69 7.29
CA TYR A 357 6.74 -6.30 6.05
C TYR A 357 7.74 -5.68 5.07
N GLU A 358 8.56 -4.74 5.52
CA GLU A 358 9.53 -4.08 4.65
C GLU A 358 10.65 -5.02 4.18
N ILE A 359 11.06 -5.98 5.01
CA ILE A 359 12.00 -7.04 4.59
C ILE A 359 11.37 -7.93 3.50
N ASP A 360 10.09 -8.29 3.64
CA ASP A 360 9.38 -9.04 2.60
C ASP A 360 9.32 -8.26 1.29
N GLN A 361 8.96 -6.97 1.33
CA GLN A 361 8.91 -6.12 0.15
C GLN A 361 10.28 -5.96 -0.52
N LEU A 362 11.35 -5.84 0.27
CA LEU A 362 12.73 -5.76 -0.23
C LEU A 362 13.16 -7.03 -0.98
N ILE A 363 12.87 -8.19 -0.42
CA ILE A 363 13.20 -9.48 -1.08
C ILE A 363 12.29 -9.66 -2.29
N GLY A 364 11.02 -9.31 -2.16
CA GLY A 364 10.02 -9.32 -3.22
C GLY A 364 10.40 -8.45 -4.43
N LEU A 365 11.12 -7.36 -4.21
CA LEU A 365 11.64 -6.47 -5.25
C LEU A 365 12.50 -7.24 -6.29
N TYR A 366 13.40 -8.11 -5.83
CA TYR A 366 14.24 -8.93 -6.73
C TYR A 366 13.43 -10.01 -7.44
N LYS A 367 12.48 -10.63 -6.77
CA LYS A 367 11.52 -11.56 -7.38
C LYS A 367 10.73 -10.89 -8.50
N ASP A 368 10.23 -9.68 -8.27
CA ASP A 368 9.43 -8.93 -9.25
C ASP A 368 10.30 -8.44 -10.41
N ALA A 369 11.51 -7.97 -10.15
CA ALA A 369 12.47 -7.58 -11.17
C ALA A 369 12.90 -8.76 -12.07
N ALA A 370 13.01 -9.97 -11.51
CA ALA A 370 13.32 -11.20 -12.25
C ALA A 370 12.10 -11.83 -12.94
N GLY A 371 10.88 -11.34 -12.69
CA GLY A 371 9.65 -11.91 -13.27
C GLY A 371 9.27 -13.29 -12.76
N ILE A 372 9.69 -13.67 -11.55
CA ILE A 372 9.45 -15.00 -10.95
C ILE A 372 8.04 -15.07 -10.33
N TRP A 373 7.02 -14.68 -11.07
CA TRP A 373 5.65 -14.67 -10.54
C TRP A 373 5.00 -16.05 -10.51
N TYR A 374 5.33 -16.91 -11.49
CA TYR A 374 4.73 -18.22 -11.57
C TYR A 374 5.17 -19.16 -10.45
N ALA A 375 6.47 -19.17 -10.12
CA ALA A 375 7.00 -19.96 -9.00
C ALA A 375 6.47 -19.49 -7.64
N ASP A 376 6.18 -18.19 -7.50
CA ASP A 376 5.71 -17.54 -6.27
C ASP A 376 4.18 -17.45 -6.14
N ARG A 377 3.42 -17.96 -7.11
CA ARG A 377 1.97 -17.71 -7.24
C ARG A 377 1.12 -18.13 -6.04
N PHE A 378 1.51 -19.20 -5.35
CA PHE A 378 0.72 -19.73 -4.24
C PHE A 378 1.14 -19.18 -2.87
N ARG A 379 2.36 -18.67 -2.73
CA ARG A 379 2.89 -18.15 -1.46
C ARG A 379 1.95 -17.13 -0.80
N PRO A 380 1.58 -16.00 -1.44
CA PRO A 380 0.75 -15.00 -0.78
C PRO A 380 -0.64 -15.52 -0.42
N LEU A 381 -1.18 -16.44 -1.21
CA LEU A 381 -2.50 -17.02 -0.95
C LEU A 381 -2.46 -17.95 0.28
N ILE A 382 -1.48 -18.84 0.36
CA ILE A 382 -1.31 -19.76 1.50
C ILE A 382 -0.98 -18.98 2.76
N THR A 383 -0.11 -17.96 2.68
CA THR A 383 0.17 -17.07 3.81
C THR A 383 -1.10 -16.39 4.31
N ALA A 384 -1.95 -15.88 3.40
CA ALA A 384 -3.21 -15.24 3.77
C ALA A 384 -4.20 -16.21 4.42
N MET A 385 -4.30 -17.45 3.93
CA MET A 385 -5.16 -18.47 4.54
C MET A 385 -4.69 -18.83 5.96
N ILE A 386 -3.40 -19.05 6.15
CA ILE A 386 -2.80 -19.33 7.45
C ILE A 386 -2.99 -18.13 8.39
N ASN A 387 -2.79 -16.91 7.90
CA ASN A 387 -3.02 -15.69 8.66
C ASN A 387 -4.48 -15.58 9.15
N ILE A 388 -5.47 -15.83 8.29
CA ILE A 388 -6.90 -15.79 8.69
C ILE A 388 -7.17 -16.82 9.80
N VAL A 389 -6.68 -18.05 9.64
CA VAL A 389 -6.89 -19.12 10.64
C VAL A 389 -6.24 -18.72 11.98
N LEU A 390 -5.00 -18.25 11.94
CA LEU A 390 -4.30 -17.79 13.14
C LEU A 390 -4.99 -16.56 13.77
N ASN A 391 -5.46 -15.63 12.96
CA ASN A 391 -6.20 -14.47 13.43
C ASN A 391 -7.45 -14.87 14.20
N ILE A 392 -8.27 -15.80 13.66
CA ILE A 392 -9.51 -16.27 14.31
C ILE A 392 -9.19 -16.99 15.65
N ILE A 393 -8.11 -17.77 15.68
CA ILE A 393 -7.70 -18.49 16.89
C ILE A 393 -7.16 -17.49 17.94
N LEU A 394 -6.18 -16.69 17.56
CA LEU A 394 -5.44 -15.86 18.50
C LEU A 394 -6.21 -14.61 18.96
N VAL A 395 -7.17 -14.09 18.17
CA VAL A 395 -8.01 -12.97 18.61
C VAL A 395 -8.88 -13.33 19.82
N ASN A 396 -9.32 -14.57 19.92
CA ASN A 396 -10.12 -15.05 21.05
C ASN A 396 -9.30 -15.14 22.36
N TRP A 397 -7.99 -15.41 22.27
CA TRP A 397 -7.15 -15.59 23.46
C TRP A 397 -6.41 -14.30 23.84
N PHE A 398 -5.94 -13.55 22.88
CA PHE A 398 -5.05 -12.40 23.05
C PHE A 398 -5.63 -11.09 22.54
N GLY A 399 -6.88 -11.07 22.07
CA GLY A 399 -7.52 -9.88 21.52
C GLY A 399 -6.71 -9.28 20.37
N LEU A 400 -6.48 -7.96 20.40
CA LEU A 400 -5.78 -7.23 19.38
C LEU A 400 -4.31 -7.68 19.18
N TYR A 401 -3.65 -8.09 20.27
CA TYR A 401 -2.31 -8.67 20.20
C TYR A 401 -2.28 -9.97 19.40
N GLY A 402 -3.35 -10.76 19.51
CA GLY A 402 -3.51 -11.99 18.76
C GLY A 402 -3.55 -11.76 17.26
N VAL A 403 -4.20 -10.70 16.80
CA VAL A 403 -4.26 -10.33 15.38
C VAL A 403 -2.86 -9.95 14.85
N LEU A 404 -2.14 -9.11 15.59
CA LEU A 404 -0.78 -8.74 15.20
C LEU A 404 0.18 -9.93 15.23
N ALA A 405 0.08 -10.77 16.27
CA ALA A 405 0.89 -11.99 16.38
C ALA A 405 0.62 -12.95 15.22
N ALA A 406 -0.64 -13.13 14.81
CA ALA A 406 -1.00 -13.96 13.67
C ALA A 406 -0.33 -13.49 12.38
N THR A 407 -0.32 -12.19 12.13
CA THR A 407 0.33 -11.61 10.96
C THR A 407 1.85 -11.76 11.03
N ILE A 408 2.47 -11.49 12.18
CA ILE A 408 3.91 -11.67 12.39
C ILE A 408 4.31 -13.14 12.18
N VAL A 409 3.57 -14.08 12.76
CA VAL A 409 3.86 -15.52 12.68
C VAL A 409 3.68 -16.03 11.26
N SER A 410 2.60 -15.67 10.57
CA SER A 410 2.35 -16.10 9.19
C SER A 410 3.42 -15.58 8.23
N VAL A 411 3.85 -14.33 8.39
CA VAL A 411 4.94 -13.75 7.58
C VAL A 411 6.28 -14.42 7.90
N LEU A 412 6.61 -14.56 9.17
CA LEU A 412 7.92 -15.09 9.59
C LEU A 412 8.10 -16.57 9.28
N LEU A 413 7.05 -17.39 9.46
CA LEU A 413 7.15 -18.85 9.33
C LEU A 413 6.77 -19.36 7.94
N VAL A 414 5.99 -18.61 7.16
CA VAL A 414 5.51 -19.07 5.86
C VAL A 414 5.99 -18.17 4.74
N ASP A 415 5.70 -16.88 4.82
CA ASP A 415 5.92 -15.95 3.72
C ASP A 415 7.41 -15.75 3.42
N LEU A 416 8.17 -15.28 4.40
CA LEU A 416 9.61 -15.00 4.24
C LEU A 416 10.44 -16.23 3.90
N PRO A 417 10.29 -17.41 4.56
CA PRO A 417 11.06 -18.60 4.18
C PRO A 417 10.78 -19.06 2.75
N TRP A 418 9.52 -19.03 2.32
CA TRP A 418 9.13 -19.41 0.97
C TRP A 418 9.64 -18.41 -0.08
N LEU A 419 9.50 -17.10 0.19
CA LEU A 419 10.04 -16.07 -0.68
C LEU A 419 11.56 -16.19 -0.84
N LEU A 420 12.29 -16.36 0.26
CA LEU A 420 13.75 -16.62 0.23
C LEU A 420 14.07 -17.85 -0.58
N TYR A 421 13.37 -18.98 -0.36
CA TYR A 421 13.57 -20.18 -1.15
C TYR A 421 13.40 -19.89 -2.65
N ASN A 422 12.32 -19.20 -3.06
CA ASN A 422 12.07 -18.88 -4.46
C ASN A 422 13.17 -17.99 -5.06
N VAL A 423 13.62 -16.97 -4.33
CA VAL A 423 14.67 -16.04 -4.80
C VAL A 423 16.02 -16.77 -4.94
N PHE A 424 16.41 -17.57 -3.95
CA PHE A 424 17.68 -18.26 -4.00
C PHE A 424 17.69 -19.42 -5.01
N GLN A 425 16.58 -20.12 -5.21
CA GLN A 425 16.49 -21.19 -6.21
C GLN A 425 16.48 -20.65 -7.66
N ASN A 426 15.94 -19.46 -7.91
CA ASN A 426 15.77 -18.98 -9.27
C ASN A 426 16.79 -17.89 -9.66
N ILE A 427 17.27 -17.06 -8.71
CA ILE A 427 18.18 -15.94 -8.99
C ILE A 427 19.60 -16.24 -8.50
N PHE A 428 19.77 -16.63 -7.22
CA PHE A 428 21.06 -16.75 -6.54
C PHE A 428 21.44 -18.20 -6.26
N LYS A 429 21.40 -19.05 -7.29
CA LYS A 429 21.56 -20.54 -7.17
C LYS A 429 22.85 -21.00 -6.49
N PHE A 430 23.93 -20.24 -6.61
CA PHE A 430 25.24 -20.60 -6.07
C PHE A 430 25.55 -19.98 -4.72
N GLU A 431 24.61 -19.16 -4.19
CA GLU A 431 24.77 -18.45 -2.93
C GLU A 431 23.96 -19.12 -1.81
N SER A 432 24.47 -19.00 -0.59
CA SER A 432 23.82 -19.58 0.58
C SER A 432 22.76 -18.64 1.15
N ALA A 433 21.50 -19.07 1.15
CA ALA A 433 20.42 -18.39 1.84
C ALA A 433 20.71 -18.19 3.34
N GLY A 434 21.42 -19.12 3.99
CA GLY A 434 21.82 -19.02 5.39
C GLY A 434 22.69 -17.80 5.68
N LYS A 435 23.66 -17.47 4.79
CA LYS A 435 24.49 -16.25 4.95
C LYS A 435 23.64 -14.99 4.89
N TYR A 436 22.63 -14.97 4.01
CA TYR A 436 21.72 -13.85 3.90
C TYR A 436 20.81 -13.73 5.13
N VAL A 437 20.30 -14.85 5.66
CA VAL A 437 19.51 -14.85 6.90
C VAL A 437 20.33 -14.29 8.07
N TRP A 438 21.61 -14.66 8.21
CA TRP A 438 22.50 -14.07 9.23
C TRP A 438 22.64 -12.56 9.07
N LYS A 439 22.66 -12.08 7.82
CA LYS A 439 22.67 -10.65 7.54
C LYS A 439 21.35 -9.98 8.00
N LEU A 440 20.20 -10.59 7.73
CA LEU A 440 18.90 -10.08 8.22
C LEU A 440 18.86 -10.06 9.75
N ILE A 441 19.35 -11.11 10.41
CA ILE A 441 19.47 -11.14 11.89
C ILE A 441 20.34 -10.00 12.40
N SER A 442 21.46 -9.72 11.74
CA SER A 442 22.33 -8.60 12.15
C SER A 442 21.62 -7.25 12.01
N LEU A 443 20.79 -7.06 10.98
CA LEU A 443 19.98 -5.84 10.83
C LEU A 443 18.87 -5.75 11.89
N CYS A 444 18.25 -6.87 12.27
CA CYS A 444 17.31 -6.93 13.38
C CYS A 444 17.99 -6.49 14.70
N VAL A 445 19.21 -6.97 14.96
CA VAL A 445 19.97 -6.57 16.15
C VAL A 445 20.27 -5.08 16.13
N ILE A 446 20.70 -4.53 15.00
CA ILE A 446 20.97 -3.09 14.85
C ILE A 446 19.70 -2.28 15.12
N ALA A 447 18.56 -2.68 14.52
CA ALA A 447 17.28 -2.01 14.71
C ALA A 447 16.81 -2.09 16.17
N PHE A 448 16.98 -3.24 16.82
CA PHE A 448 16.64 -3.42 18.24
C PHE A 448 17.50 -2.54 19.15
N VAL A 449 18.83 -2.56 18.98
CA VAL A 449 19.75 -1.75 19.80
C VAL A 449 19.50 -0.26 19.59
N ALA A 450 19.32 0.18 18.35
CA ALA A 450 19.00 1.57 18.04
C ALA A 450 17.67 2.00 18.69
N SER A 451 16.63 1.18 18.60
CA SER A 451 15.32 1.44 19.20
C SER A 451 15.40 1.50 20.73
N TYR A 452 16.09 0.53 21.33
CA TYR A 452 16.23 0.47 22.80
C TYR A 452 16.99 1.68 23.36
N LEU A 453 18.16 2.01 22.77
CA LEU A 453 18.95 3.15 23.22
C LEU A 453 18.23 4.48 22.98
N SER A 454 17.54 4.62 21.85
CA SER A 454 16.74 5.82 21.56
C SER A 454 15.59 5.97 22.56
N TYR A 455 14.86 4.89 22.84
CA TYR A 455 13.77 4.91 23.82
C TYR A 455 14.29 5.29 25.22
N PHE A 456 15.40 4.69 25.64
CA PHE A 456 16.03 5.00 26.92
C PHE A 456 16.48 6.47 26.99
N ALA A 457 17.18 6.99 25.99
CA ALA A 457 17.61 8.38 25.94
C ALA A 457 16.45 9.37 25.94
N CYS A 458 15.40 9.11 25.16
CA CYS A 458 14.23 9.97 25.09
C CYS A 458 13.40 9.95 26.39
N SER A 459 13.47 8.89 27.21
CA SER A 459 12.74 8.83 28.48
C SER A 459 13.22 9.88 29.51
N TYR A 460 14.45 10.39 29.35
CA TYR A 460 15.01 11.49 30.20
C TYR A 460 14.63 12.88 29.68
N VAL A 461 14.06 12.98 28.46
CA VAL A 461 13.67 14.27 27.87
C VAL A 461 12.27 14.62 28.30
N ASN A 462 12.14 15.37 29.38
CA ASN A 462 10.84 15.90 29.82
C ASN A 462 10.85 17.44 29.74
N ILE A 463 10.24 18.00 28.70
CA ILE A 463 10.22 19.46 28.46
C ILE A 463 8.87 20.05 28.90
N GLY A 464 8.25 19.51 29.92
CA GLY A 464 7.04 20.07 30.53
C GLY A 464 5.90 20.29 29.52
N ASN A 465 5.39 21.53 29.44
CA ASN A 465 4.20 21.84 28.62
C ASN A 465 4.43 21.90 27.10
N PHE A 466 5.67 21.84 26.61
CA PHE A 466 5.98 21.99 25.17
C PHE A 466 5.99 20.65 24.41
N LYS A 467 4.82 19.99 24.32
CA LYS A 467 4.69 18.65 23.71
C LYS A 467 5.26 18.55 22.29
N VAL A 468 5.06 19.57 21.44
CA VAL A 468 5.56 19.56 20.05
C VAL A 468 7.09 19.70 20.00
N ILE A 469 7.67 20.54 20.85
CA ILE A 469 9.13 20.71 20.94
C ILE A 469 9.77 19.40 21.42
N SER A 470 9.15 18.73 22.40
CA SER A 470 9.59 17.41 22.87
C SER A 470 9.60 16.38 21.75
N LEU A 471 8.59 16.36 20.87
CA LEU A 471 8.56 15.49 19.69
C LEU A 471 9.74 15.75 18.74
N VAL A 472 10.03 17.00 18.44
CA VAL A 472 11.16 17.36 17.55
C VAL A 472 12.50 16.95 18.17
N ILE A 473 12.68 17.17 19.45
CA ILE A 473 13.90 16.76 20.15
C ILE A 473 14.05 15.24 20.19
N ASN A 474 12.97 14.52 20.50
CA ASN A 474 12.97 13.05 20.48
C ASN A 474 13.27 12.50 19.08
N LEU A 475 12.76 13.14 18.03
CA LEU A 475 13.10 12.79 16.65
C LEU A 475 14.60 12.93 16.37
N VAL A 476 15.18 14.09 16.73
CA VAL A 476 16.62 14.35 16.54
C VAL A 476 17.47 13.35 17.32
N ILE A 477 17.15 13.12 18.60
CA ILE A 477 17.85 12.14 19.43
C ILE A 477 17.80 10.75 18.80
N SER A 478 16.61 10.29 18.37
CA SER A 478 16.43 8.96 17.80
C SER A 478 17.21 8.78 16.49
N VAL A 479 17.22 9.79 15.64
CA VAL A 479 18.00 9.76 14.39
C VAL A 479 19.51 9.74 14.70
N VAL A 480 19.99 10.58 15.60
CA VAL A 480 21.42 10.65 15.97
C VAL A 480 21.88 9.33 16.58
N ILE A 481 21.14 8.79 17.56
CA ILE A 481 21.49 7.52 18.20
C ILE A 481 21.48 6.38 17.17
N SER A 482 20.48 6.32 16.30
CA SER A 482 20.41 5.29 15.26
C SER A 482 21.62 5.36 14.31
N ILE A 483 22.02 6.55 13.89
CA ILE A 483 23.21 6.75 13.07
C ILE A 483 24.46 6.30 13.81
N LEU A 484 24.62 6.66 15.09
CA LEU A 484 25.76 6.22 15.91
C LEU A 484 25.80 4.69 16.04
N VAL A 485 24.69 4.04 16.31
CA VAL A 485 24.60 2.57 16.37
C VAL A 485 24.97 1.94 15.02
N ILE A 486 24.44 2.45 13.92
CA ILE A 486 24.79 1.96 12.57
C ILE A 486 26.29 2.12 12.32
N LEU A 487 26.89 3.25 12.68
CA LEU A 487 28.32 3.48 12.54
C LEU A 487 29.14 2.49 13.37
N LEU A 488 28.79 2.28 14.63
CA LEU A 488 29.48 1.37 15.55
C LEU A 488 29.50 -0.08 15.05
N PHE A 489 28.35 -0.57 14.56
CA PHE A 489 28.25 -1.93 14.03
C PHE A 489 28.97 -2.12 12.68
N ASN A 490 29.18 -1.05 11.92
CA ASN A 490 29.77 -1.13 10.58
C ASN A 490 31.18 -0.54 10.47
N ILE A 491 31.76 0.02 11.55
CA ILE A 491 33.08 0.73 11.53
C ILE A 491 34.22 -0.16 11.04
N ARG A 492 34.16 -1.47 11.31
CA ARG A 492 35.14 -2.48 10.86
C ARG A 492 34.87 -3.02 9.44
N ASN A 493 33.72 -2.71 8.85
CA ASN A 493 33.34 -3.23 7.55
C ASN A 493 33.94 -2.36 6.42
N LYS A 494 34.88 -2.91 5.65
CA LYS A 494 35.51 -2.20 4.50
C LYS A 494 34.48 -1.73 3.46
N LYS A 495 33.40 -2.50 3.27
CA LYS A 495 32.29 -2.15 2.37
C LYS A 495 31.49 -0.93 2.84
N PHE A 496 31.45 -0.67 4.15
CA PHE A 496 30.75 0.48 4.71
C PHE A 496 31.23 1.82 4.15
N LYS A 497 32.55 2.00 4.05
CA LYS A 497 33.16 3.21 3.45
C LYS A 497 32.75 3.39 1.98
N TYR A 498 32.63 2.29 1.25
CA TYR A 498 32.17 2.29 -0.14
C TYR A 498 30.68 2.71 -0.23
N ILE A 499 29.81 2.09 0.56
CA ILE A 499 28.38 2.42 0.59
C ILE A 499 28.14 3.87 0.99
N LEU A 500 28.86 4.39 1.99
CA LEU A 500 28.83 5.80 2.37
C LEU A 500 29.23 6.72 1.19
N LYS A 501 30.28 6.36 0.46
CA LYS A 501 30.74 7.12 -0.71
C LYS A 501 29.69 7.13 -1.82
N VAL A 502 28.99 6.01 -2.04
CA VAL A 502 27.88 5.94 -3.00
C VAL A 502 26.73 6.84 -2.57
N LEU A 503 26.29 6.75 -1.32
CA LEU A 503 25.21 7.60 -0.79
C LEU A 503 25.56 9.10 -0.86
N THR A 504 26.77 9.48 -0.48
CA THR A 504 27.22 10.88 -0.56
C THR A 504 27.34 11.36 -2.00
N SER A 505 27.77 10.52 -2.94
CA SER A 505 27.87 10.87 -4.36
C SER A 505 26.52 11.12 -5.03
N VAL A 506 25.49 10.42 -4.59
CA VAL A 506 24.09 10.65 -5.04
C VAL A 506 23.54 11.97 -4.51
N LEU A 507 23.91 12.34 -3.28
CA LEU A 507 23.47 13.61 -2.66
C LEU A 507 24.21 14.84 -3.19
N VAL A 508 25.47 14.68 -3.61
CA VAL A 508 26.33 15.80 -4.08
C VAL A 508 26.22 16.04 -5.60
N LYS A 509 25.69 15.09 -6.37
CA LYS A 509 25.46 15.24 -7.83
C LYS A 509 24.13 15.94 -8.18
N ARG A 510 23.71 16.90 -7.38
CA ARG A 510 22.66 17.85 -7.75
C ARG A 510 23.21 19.23 -8.01
#